data_4a832019688ce461a703306f62b6a7d5
#
_entry.id   4a832019688ce461a703306f62b6a7d5
#
_cell.length_a   1.000
_cell.length_b   1.000
_cell.length_c   1.000
_cell.angle_alpha   90.00
_cell.angle_beta   90.00
_cell.angle_gamma   90.00
#
_symmetry.space_group_name_H-M   'P 1'
#
loop_
_entity.id
_entity.type
_entity.pdbx_description
1 polymer ?
#
loop_
_entity_poly.entity_id
_entity_poly.type
_entity_poly.pdbx_seq_one_letter_code
_entity_poly.pdbx_strand_id
1 'polypeptide(L)'
;MTQTSVAIAANQNAWFIVHASPDIRTQLMAFPPLHPRGLRHSPIAGILLTNADLDQTLGLLTLRESQPLHLYATEKVRQAFMDENRLYRALCRTPDQVTWHELKLQSRQPLFLPDGSPTRLSVMAVPVPGKVPLYLEGVSDSVPEDNVALLFTEEPKGCCVAYAPCVGGKSPAVDRLLHDAECLFFDGTFWADDELPRLGLGSRAARDMAHWPLGGIDGSLPVIQKAKATRRFLIHINNTNPILREDSFERQQVSQARIQIAYDGLEVFV
;
A
#
# COMPACT_ATOMS: atom_id res chain seq x y z
N MET A 1 6.61 -1.13 15.26
CA MET A 1 5.76 -1.33 14.07
C MET A 1 6.63 -1.91 12.96
N THR A 2 6.10 -2.89 12.25
CA THR A 2 6.71 -3.41 11.02
C THR A 2 6.44 -2.47 9.84
N GLN A 3 7.08 -2.71 8.70
CA GLN A 3 6.83 -1.93 7.48
C GLN A 3 5.42 -2.19 6.93
N THR A 4 4.95 -1.26 6.10
CA THR A 4 3.55 -1.22 5.68
C THR A 4 3.14 -2.41 4.82
N SER A 5 2.17 -3.18 5.30
CA SER A 5 1.46 -4.22 4.57
C SER A 5 0.06 -4.38 5.15
N VAL A 6 -0.92 -4.69 4.31
CA VAL A 6 -2.31 -4.90 4.73
C VAL A 6 -2.84 -6.19 4.10
N ALA A 7 -3.51 -7.01 4.92
CA ALA A 7 -4.28 -8.15 4.43
C ALA A 7 -5.75 -7.77 4.33
N ILE A 8 -6.39 -8.03 3.19
CA ILE A 8 -7.80 -7.75 2.95
C ILE A 8 -8.51 -9.01 2.45
N ALA A 9 -9.72 -9.23 2.93
CA ALA A 9 -10.56 -10.35 2.51
C ALA A 9 -12.05 -10.01 2.59
N ALA A 10 -12.85 -10.57 1.70
CA ALA A 10 -14.31 -10.55 1.82
C ALA A 10 -14.81 -11.71 2.72
N ASN A 11 -13.98 -12.71 2.97
CA ASN A 11 -14.24 -13.83 3.86
C ASN A 11 -12.93 -14.35 4.45
N GLN A 12 -13.01 -15.17 5.50
CA GLN A 12 -11.84 -15.66 6.23
C GLN A 12 -11.01 -16.74 5.52
N ASN A 13 -11.36 -17.14 4.29
CA ASN A 13 -10.71 -18.26 3.61
C ASN A 13 -9.74 -17.83 2.51
N ALA A 14 -9.82 -16.58 2.05
CA ALA A 14 -9.02 -16.07 0.96
C ALA A 14 -8.57 -14.64 1.24
N TRP A 15 -7.29 -14.43 1.28
CA TRP A 15 -6.67 -13.16 1.63
C TRP A 15 -5.87 -12.60 0.46
N PHE A 16 -6.05 -11.32 0.21
CA PHE A 16 -5.16 -10.54 -0.64
C PHE A 16 -4.26 -9.71 0.25
N ILE A 17 -2.97 -9.72 -0.04
CA ILE A 17 -1.99 -8.90 0.67
C ILE A 17 -1.66 -7.69 -0.21
N VAL A 18 -1.69 -6.50 0.35
CA VAL A 18 -1.13 -5.32 -0.31
C VAL A 18 0.27 -5.13 0.22
N HIS A 19 1.23 -5.15 -0.68
CA HIS A 19 2.67 -5.14 -0.44
C HIS A 19 3.22 -6.41 0.23
N ALA A 20 4.44 -6.75 -0.15
CA ALA A 20 5.27 -7.72 0.55
C ALA A 20 6.53 -6.99 1.05
N SER A 21 6.42 -6.37 2.20
CA SER A 21 7.51 -5.63 2.84
C SER A 21 8.67 -6.57 3.24
N PRO A 22 9.86 -6.07 3.54
CA PRO A 22 10.93 -6.87 4.13
C PRO A 22 10.52 -7.65 5.39
N ASP A 23 9.52 -7.16 6.12
CA ASP A 23 8.98 -7.77 7.34
C ASP A 23 7.91 -8.85 7.07
N ILE A 24 7.60 -9.17 5.80
CA ILE A 24 6.48 -10.05 5.43
C ILE A 24 6.46 -11.36 6.21
N ARG A 25 7.61 -11.97 6.46
CA ARG A 25 7.69 -13.21 7.23
C ARG A 25 7.15 -13.04 8.65
N THR A 26 7.58 -11.99 9.33
CA THR A 26 7.11 -11.66 10.69
C THR A 26 5.61 -11.37 10.69
N GLN A 27 5.14 -10.62 9.69
CA GLN A 27 3.73 -10.27 9.52
C GLN A 27 2.86 -11.51 9.29
N LEU A 28 3.29 -12.43 8.41
CA LEU A 28 2.58 -13.69 8.18
C LEU A 28 2.53 -14.57 9.44
N MET A 29 3.63 -14.65 10.18
CA MET A 29 3.68 -15.43 11.42
C MET A 29 2.82 -14.83 12.55
N ALA A 30 2.66 -13.52 12.57
CA ALA A 30 1.87 -12.84 13.59
C ALA A 30 0.36 -12.91 13.33
N PHE A 31 -0.08 -13.30 12.11
CA PHE A 31 -1.49 -13.33 11.74
C PHE A 31 -1.98 -14.75 11.40
N PRO A 32 -2.55 -15.50 12.37
CA PRO A 32 -2.95 -16.90 12.18
C PRO A 32 -3.85 -17.19 10.97
N PRO A 33 -4.75 -16.28 10.53
CA PRO A 33 -5.53 -16.51 9.31
C PRO A 33 -4.69 -16.71 8.04
N LEU A 34 -3.44 -16.22 8.03
CA LEU A 34 -2.50 -16.42 6.92
C LEU A 34 -1.61 -17.67 7.07
N HIS A 35 -1.79 -18.45 8.14
CA HIS A 35 -1.02 -19.68 8.31
C HIS A 35 -1.50 -20.80 7.38
N PRO A 36 -0.58 -21.60 6.84
CA PRO A 36 -0.91 -22.80 6.06
C PRO A 36 -1.77 -23.78 6.87
N ARG A 37 -2.82 -24.31 6.24
CA ARG A 37 -3.72 -25.31 6.85
C ARG A 37 -3.44 -26.75 6.36
N GLY A 38 -2.39 -26.94 5.58
CA GLY A 38 -1.99 -28.22 5.00
C GLY A 38 -0.69 -28.15 4.23
N LEU A 39 -0.26 -29.26 3.69
CA LEU A 39 0.96 -29.35 2.90
C LEU A 39 0.84 -28.45 1.65
N ARG A 40 1.79 -27.53 1.46
CA ARG A 40 1.79 -26.58 0.33
C ARG A 40 0.49 -25.76 0.17
N HIS A 41 -0.27 -25.58 1.25
CA HIS A 41 -1.42 -24.72 1.26
C HIS A 41 -0.98 -23.27 1.54
N SER A 42 -1.54 -22.31 0.83
CA SER A 42 -1.44 -20.90 1.14
C SER A 42 -2.84 -20.27 1.15
N PRO A 43 -3.23 -19.54 2.19
CA PRO A 43 -4.48 -18.78 2.19
C PRO A 43 -4.36 -17.46 1.42
N ILE A 44 -3.16 -17.13 0.91
CA ILE A 44 -2.90 -15.93 0.12
C ILE A 44 -3.36 -16.16 -1.29
N ALA A 45 -4.44 -15.48 -1.69
CA ALA A 45 -5.02 -15.57 -3.03
C ALA A 45 -4.26 -14.68 -4.04
N GLY A 46 -3.64 -13.59 -3.57
CA GLY A 46 -2.86 -12.72 -4.42
C GLY A 46 -2.17 -11.61 -3.63
N ILE A 47 -1.20 -10.97 -4.26
CA ILE A 47 -0.45 -9.85 -3.71
C ILE A 47 -0.60 -8.66 -4.66
N LEU A 48 -1.03 -7.52 -4.12
CA LEU A 48 -1.22 -6.30 -4.88
C LEU A 48 -0.07 -5.32 -4.59
N LEU A 49 0.44 -4.67 -5.61
CA LEU A 49 1.52 -3.69 -5.50
C LEU A 49 1.01 -2.32 -5.94
N THR A 50 1.26 -1.29 -5.13
CA THR A 50 0.89 0.09 -5.47
C THR A 50 2.00 0.81 -6.22
N ASN A 51 3.24 0.39 -6.01
CA ASN A 51 4.44 0.85 -6.70
C ASN A 51 5.52 -0.25 -6.64
N ALA A 52 6.73 0.03 -7.14
CA ALA A 52 7.84 -0.93 -7.18
C ALA A 52 8.97 -0.60 -6.17
N ASP A 53 8.71 0.21 -5.14
CA ASP A 53 9.69 0.52 -4.11
C ASP A 53 10.10 -0.71 -3.31
N LEU A 54 11.37 -0.74 -2.87
CA LEU A 54 11.96 -1.93 -2.24
C LEU A 54 11.32 -2.26 -0.89
N ASP A 55 10.92 -1.25 -0.12
CA ASP A 55 10.23 -1.42 1.16
C ASP A 55 8.84 -2.06 1.01
N GLN A 56 8.26 -2.02 -0.20
CA GLN A 56 6.95 -2.59 -0.50
C GLN A 56 7.03 -3.92 -1.27
N THR A 57 8.18 -4.26 -1.85
CA THR A 57 8.30 -5.40 -2.77
C THR A 57 9.37 -6.42 -2.39
N LEU A 58 10.37 -6.05 -1.58
CA LEU A 58 11.53 -6.91 -1.32
C LEU A 58 11.15 -8.23 -0.63
N GLY A 59 10.11 -8.24 0.17
CA GLY A 59 9.59 -9.43 0.83
C GLY A 59 9.09 -10.52 -0.12
N LEU A 60 8.76 -10.18 -1.37
CA LEU A 60 8.39 -11.17 -2.38
C LEU A 60 9.49 -12.22 -2.59
N LEU A 61 10.77 -11.83 -2.47
CA LEU A 61 11.89 -12.77 -2.59
C LEU A 61 11.92 -13.82 -1.48
N THR A 62 11.28 -13.58 -0.35
CA THR A 62 11.13 -14.56 0.73
C THR A 62 10.02 -15.57 0.46
N LEU A 63 9.11 -15.28 -0.47
CA LEU A 63 8.00 -16.14 -0.87
C LEU A 63 8.34 -17.04 -2.08
N ARG A 64 9.61 -17.17 -2.42
CA ARG A 64 10.12 -17.88 -3.62
C ARG A 64 10.03 -19.41 -3.59
N GLU A 65 9.39 -20.00 -2.60
CA GLU A 65 9.44 -21.45 -2.35
C GLU A 65 8.58 -22.31 -3.31
N SER A 66 8.56 -21.95 -4.59
CA SER A 66 7.87 -22.70 -5.64
C SER A 66 6.35 -22.86 -5.42
N GLN A 67 5.74 -21.90 -4.73
CA GLN A 67 4.28 -21.76 -4.68
C GLN A 67 3.84 -20.77 -5.77
N PRO A 68 2.71 -21.01 -6.44
CA PRO A 68 2.16 -20.03 -7.37
C PRO A 68 1.88 -18.71 -6.67
N LEU A 69 2.35 -17.62 -7.27
CA LEU A 69 2.13 -16.25 -6.80
C LEU A 69 1.29 -15.49 -7.83
N HIS A 70 0.12 -15.02 -7.44
CA HIS A 70 -0.70 -14.12 -8.24
C HIS A 70 -0.37 -12.69 -7.85
N LEU A 71 0.29 -11.95 -8.75
CA LEU A 71 0.70 -10.57 -8.51
C LEU A 71 -0.17 -9.62 -9.33
N TYR A 72 -0.70 -8.61 -8.67
CA TYR A 72 -1.55 -7.57 -9.25
C TYR A 72 -0.81 -6.23 -9.21
N ALA A 73 -0.58 -5.63 -10.36
CA ALA A 73 0.10 -4.34 -10.48
C ALA A 73 -0.27 -3.65 -11.79
N THR A 74 0.01 -2.35 -11.89
CA THR A 74 0.01 -1.68 -13.19
C THR A 74 1.13 -2.24 -14.07
N GLU A 75 1.03 -2.05 -15.39
CA GLU A 75 2.06 -2.53 -16.31
C GLU A 75 3.41 -1.87 -16.03
N LYS A 76 3.43 -0.59 -15.61
CA LYS A 76 4.68 0.10 -15.26
C LYS A 76 5.34 -0.46 -14.01
N VAL A 77 4.56 -0.75 -12.97
CA VAL A 77 5.08 -1.41 -11.76
C VAL A 77 5.62 -2.80 -12.11
N ARG A 78 4.94 -3.57 -12.98
CA ARG A 78 5.44 -4.87 -13.45
C ARG A 78 6.78 -4.73 -14.19
N GLN A 79 6.88 -3.78 -15.13
CA GLN A 79 8.12 -3.52 -15.87
C GLN A 79 9.27 -3.12 -14.94
N ALA A 80 9.05 -2.16 -14.05
CA ALA A 80 10.05 -1.74 -13.06
C ALA A 80 10.54 -2.92 -12.21
N PHE A 81 9.60 -3.80 -11.83
CA PHE A 81 9.88 -4.96 -11.00
C PHE A 81 10.61 -6.09 -11.76
N MET A 82 10.14 -6.45 -12.94
CA MET A 82 10.62 -7.65 -13.66
C MET A 82 11.74 -7.36 -14.65
N ASP A 83 11.65 -6.24 -15.35
CA ASP A 83 12.53 -5.95 -16.48
C ASP A 83 13.73 -5.10 -16.04
N GLU A 84 13.50 -4.13 -15.16
CA GLU A 84 14.53 -3.20 -14.70
C GLU A 84 15.28 -3.69 -13.45
N ASN A 85 14.67 -4.58 -12.65
CA ASN A 85 15.29 -5.15 -11.45
C ASN A 85 15.55 -6.65 -11.60
N ARG A 86 16.81 -7.01 -11.85
CA ARG A 86 17.20 -8.41 -12.11
C ARG A 86 17.03 -9.35 -10.90
N LEU A 87 16.97 -8.84 -9.67
CA LEU A 87 16.82 -9.67 -8.47
C LEU A 87 15.53 -10.48 -8.50
N TYR A 88 14.45 -9.90 -9.02
CA TYR A 88 13.15 -10.54 -9.05
C TYR A 88 13.01 -11.67 -10.08
N ARG A 89 13.98 -11.83 -10.98
CA ARG A 89 14.09 -13.03 -11.83
C ARG A 89 14.18 -14.32 -11.03
N ALA A 90 14.60 -14.24 -9.75
CA ALA A 90 14.58 -15.39 -8.84
C ALA A 90 13.19 -15.97 -8.62
N LEU A 91 12.11 -15.19 -8.78
CA LEU A 91 10.72 -15.64 -8.67
C LEU A 91 10.24 -16.38 -9.93
N CYS A 92 10.95 -16.28 -11.05
CA CYS A 92 10.57 -16.88 -12.33
C CYS A 92 11.41 -18.11 -12.68
N ARG A 93 12.00 -18.79 -11.70
CA ARG A 93 12.83 -19.99 -11.90
C ARG A 93 12.01 -21.21 -12.31
N THR A 94 10.78 -21.29 -11.86
CA THR A 94 9.85 -22.35 -12.19
C THR A 94 8.80 -21.78 -13.14
N PRO A 95 8.46 -22.47 -14.24
CA PRO A 95 7.34 -22.09 -15.09
C PRO A 95 6.08 -21.89 -14.24
N ASP A 96 5.28 -20.90 -14.56
CA ASP A 96 4.00 -20.57 -13.91
C ASP A 96 4.10 -20.24 -12.40
N GLN A 97 5.31 -19.99 -11.87
CA GLN A 97 5.46 -19.57 -10.49
C GLN A 97 4.83 -18.20 -10.21
N VAL A 98 4.90 -17.28 -11.17
CA VAL A 98 4.32 -15.94 -11.05
C VAL A 98 3.30 -15.73 -12.17
N THR A 99 2.06 -15.46 -11.79
CA THR A 99 1.00 -15.01 -12.70
C THR A 99 0.74 -13.53 -12.46
N TRP A 100 0.93 -12.71 -13.49
CA TRP A 100 0.65 -11.28 -13.45
C TRP A 100 -0.77 -10.96 -13.87
N HIS A 101 -1.42 -10.12 -13.08
CA HIS A 101 -2.73 -9.53 -13.34
C HIS A 101 -2.56 -8.02 -13.46
N GLU A 102 -2.79 -7.47 -14.64
CA GLU A 102 -2.67 -6.04 -14.90
C GLU A 102 -3.80 -5.27 -14.20
N LEU A 103 -3.43 -4.29 -13.39
CA LEU A 103 -4.35 -3.30 -12.82
C LEU A 103 -4.41 -2.08 -13.76
N LYS A 104 -5.53 -1.95 -14.48
CA LYS A 104 -5.79 -0.80 -15.34
C LYS A 104 -6.25 0.39 -14.51
N LEU A 105 -5.67 1.56 -14.78
CA LEU A 105 -6.02 2.78 -14.07
C LEU A 105 -7.51 3.11 -14.21
N GLN A 106 -8.11 3.50 -13.07
CA GLN A 106 -9.52 3.95 -12.98
C GLN A 106 -10.52 2.93 -13.52
N SER A 107 -10.14 1.67 -13.60
CA SER A 107 -10.99 0.54 -14.00
C SER A 107 -11.20 -0.39 -12.80
N ARG A 108 -12.46 -0.63 -12.44
CA ARG A 108 -12.79 -1.60 -11.39
C ARG A 108 -12.66 -3.01 -11.97
N GLN A 109 -11.84 -3.83 -11.33
CA GLN A 109 -11.53 -5.19 -11.74
C GLN A 109 -11.86 -6.16 -10.62
N PRO A 110 -12.58 -7.27 -10.89
CA PRO A 110 -12.85 -8.29 -9.88
C PRO A 110 -11.56 -9.02 -9.49
N LEU A 111 -11.47 -9.40 -8.22
CA LEU A 111 -10.41 -10.27 -7.70
C LEU A 111 -10.90 -11.71 -7.65
N PHE A 112 -10.09 -12.63 -8.16
CA PHE A 112 -10.39 -14.06 -8.21
C PHE A 112 -9.44 -14.86 -7.33
N LEU A 113 -9.90 -16.01 -6.85
CA LEU A 113 -9.02 -17.00 -6.26
C LEU A 113 -8.09 -17.61 -7.33
N PRO A 114 -6.99 -18.27 -6.94
CA PRO A 114 -6.11 -18.95 -7.89
C PRO A 114 -6.79 -19.99 -8.78
N ASP A 115 -7.90 -20.59 -8.35
CA ASP A 115 -8.72 -21.53 -9.12
C ASP A 115 -9.74 -20.86 -10.06
N GLY A 116 -9.74 -19.52 -10.12
CA GLY A 116 -10.68 -18.73 -10.92
C GLY A 116 -12.04 -18.45 -10.25
N SER A 117 -12.26 -18.90 -9.03
CA SER A 117 -13.51 -18.63 -8.30
C SER A 117 -13.61 -17.14 -7.90
N PRO A 118 -14.82 -16.52 -7.96
CA PRO A 118 -15.01 -15.12 -7.60
C PRO A 118 -14.91 -14.90 -6.07
N THR A 119 -14.34 -13.76 -5.65
CA THR A 119 -14.13 -13.45 -4.24
C THR A 119 -15.12 -12.46 -3.64
N ARG A 120 -16.00 -11.86 -4.40
CA ARG A 120 -16.82 -10.70 -4.02
C ARG A 120 -16.03 -9.41 -3.74
N LEU A 121 -14.73 -9.41 -3.95
CA LEU A 121 -13.91 -8.21 -3.92
C LEU A 121 -13.59 -7.75 -5.34
N SER A 122 -13.66 -6.46 -5.55
CA SER A 122 -13.07 -5.80 -6.71
C SER A 122 -12.07 -4.74 -6.26
N VAL A 123 -11.16 -4.38 -7.14
CA VAL A 123 -10.14 -3.36 -6.90
C VAL A 123 -10.09 -2.39 -8.06
N MET A 124 -9.82 -1.13 -7.77
CA MET A 124 -9.53 -0.09 -8.75
C MET A 124 -8.19 0.57 -8.39
N ALA A 125 -7.26 0.60 -9.35
CA ALA A 125 -6.02 1.35 -9.24
C ALA A 125 -6.30 2.83 -9.55
N VAL A 126 -6.06 3.70 -8.58
CA VAL A 126 -6.26 5.14 -8.66
C VAL A 126 -4.91 5.82 -8.75
N PRO A 127 -4.55 6.51 -9.85
CA PRO A 127 -3.25 7.16 -9.96
C PRO A 127 -3.15 8.28 -8.93
N VAL A 128 -2.05 8.31 -8.19
CA VAL A 128 -1.74 9.35 -7.22
C VAL A 128 -0.40 9.99 -7.55
N PRO A 129 -0.19 11.28 -7.22
CA PRO A 129 1.11 11.89 -7.39
C PRO A 129 2.19 11.06 -6.70
N GLY A 130 3.20 10.67 -7.46
CA GLY A 130 4.26 9.79 -7.02
C GLY A 130 5.49 9.93 -7.90
N LYS A 131 6.40 8.97 -7.81
CA LYS A 131 7.61 8.91 -8.61
C LYS A 131 7.96 7.46 -8.94
N VAL A 132 8.91 7.28 -9.85
CA VAL A 132 9.54 5.98 -10.08
C VAL A 132 10.26 5.48 -8.81
N PRO A 133 10.42 4.16 -8.63
CA PRO A 133 11.18 3.62 -7.50
C PRO A 133 12.62 4.13 -7.49
N LEU A 134 13.24 4.15 -6.31
CA LEU A 134 14.56 4.73 -6.08
C LEU A 134 15.63 4.27 -7.10
N TYR A 135 15.61 3.00 -7.50
CA TYR A 135 16.60 2.43 -8.44
C TYR A 135 16.37 2.85 -9.90
N LEU A 136 15.28 3.55 -10.22
CA LEU A 136 14.98 4.13 -11.53
C LEU A 136 15.06 5.67 -11.54
N GLU A 137 15.31 6.31 -10.38
CA GLU A 137 15.50 7.76 -10.31
C GLU A 137 16.67 8.20 -11.22
N GLY A 138 16.40 9.17 -12.08
CA GLY A 138 17.38 9.64 -13.08
C GLY A 138 17.57 8.73 -14.29
N VAL A 139 16.85 7.60 -14.35
CA VAL A 139 16.88 6.65 -15.47
C VAL A 139 15.59 6.73 -16.28
N SER A 140 14.46 6.89 -15.61
CA SER A 140 13.14 6.96 -16.24
C SER A 140 12.32 8.13 -15.70
N ASP A 141 11.48 8.71 -16.57
CA ASP A 141 10.48 9.69 -16.16
C ASP A 141 9.30 9.01 -15.48
N SER A 142 8.73 9.69 -14.48
CA SER A 142 7.54 9.19 -13.76
C SER A 142 6.28 9.33 -14.61
N VAL A 143 5.43 8.31 -14.58
CA VAL A 143 4.12 8.28 -15.22
C VAL A 143 3.02 7.91 -14.21
N PRO A 144 1.74 8.15 -14.51
CA PRO A 144 0.65 7.90 -13.54
C PRO A 144 0.54 6.45 -13.04
N GLU A 145 1.05 5.49 -13.80
CA GLU A 145 1.04 4.06 -13.48
C GLU A 145 2.13 3.65 -12.49
N ASP A 146 3.15 4.49 -12.24
CA ASP A 146 4.25 4.15 -11.33
C ASP A 146 3.83 4.13 -9.86
N ASN A 147 2.78 4.90 -9.50
CA ASN A 147 2.31 4.98 -8.12
C ASN A 147 0.80 5.12 -8.07
N VAL A 148 0.14 4.16 -7.45
CA VAL A 148 -1.31 4.12 -7.34
C VAL A 148 -1.78 3.91 -5.90
N ALA A 149 -2.95 4.42 -5.57
CA ALA A 149 -3.75 3.95 -4.45
C ALA A 149 -4.68 2.83 -4.93
N LEU A 150 -5.12 1.98 -4.02
CA LEU A 150 -6.08 0.92 -4.30
C LEU A 150 -7.41 1.22 -3.61
N LEU A 151 -8.50 1.21 -4.38
CA LEU A 151 -9.85 1.28 -3.85
C LEU A 151 -10.50 -0.10 -3.99
N PHE A 152 -10.63 -0.79 -2.86
CA PHE A 152 -11.33 -2.07 -2.78
C PHE A 152 -12.81 -1.86 -2.57
N THR A 153 -13.62 -2.70 -3.21
CA THR A 153 -15.08 -2.68 -3.03
C THR A 153 -15.58 -4.10 -2.78
N GLU A 154 -16.41 -4.30 -1.75
CA GLU A 154 -17.13 -5.55 -1.53
C GLU A 154 -18.44 -5.53 -2.33
N GLU A 155 -18.64 -6.53 -3.16
CA GLU A 155 -19.87 -6.72 -3.92
C GLU A 155 -20.80 -7.72 -3.21
N PRO A 156 -22.12 -7.47 -3.14
CA PRO A 156 -22.89 -6.36 -3.72
C PRO A 156 -23.09 -5.17 -2.75
N LYS A 157 -22.54 -5.18 -1.53
CA LYS A 157 -22.80 -4.13 -0.53
C LYS A 157 -22.27 -2.76 -0.95
N GLY A 158 -21.25 -2.73 -1.80
CA GLY A 158 -20.63 -1.51 -2.28
C GLY A 158 -19.72 -0.82 -1.25
N CYS A 159 -19.39 -1.49 -0.15
CA CYS A 159 -18.51 -0.96 0.88
C CYS A 159 -17.08 -0.76 0.34
N CYS A 160 -16.53 0.45 0.53
CA CYS A 160 -15.26 0.84 -0.09
C CYS A 160 -14.15 1.11 0.93
N VAL A 161 -13.01 0.44 0.74
CA VAL A 161 -11.79 0.65 1.51
C VAL A 161 -10.70 1.21 0.60
N ALA A 162 -10.18 2.39 0.91
CA ALA A 162 -9.05 2.98 0.21
C ALA A 162 -7.73 2.73 0.95
N TYR A 163 -6.72 2.34 0.20
CA TYR A 163 -5.35 2.15 0.66
C TYR A 163 -4.39 3.00 -0.19
N ALA A 164 -3.85 4.05 0.38
CA ALA A 164 -3.02 5.06 -0.28
C ALA A 164 -1.74 5.33 0.54
N PRO A 165 -0.74 4.44 0.52
CA PRO A 165 0.43 4.49 1.40
C PRO A 165 1.48 5.53 0.97
N CYS A 166 1.51 5.90 -0.30
CA CYS A 166 2.45 6.86 -0.87
C CYS A 166 1.66 7.85 -1.72
N VAL A 167 1.54 9.09 -1.25
CA VAL A 167 0.81 10.15 -1.95
C VAL A 167 1.66 11.42 -1.93
N GLY A 168 2.21 11.79 -3.08
CA GLY A 168 3.11 12.94 -3.21
C GLY A 168 2.41 14.31 -3.14
N GLY A 169 1.09 14.37 -3.22
CA GLY A 169 0.37 15.62 -3.20
C GLY A 169 -1.10 15.51 -3.58
N LYS A 170 -1.75 16.67 -3.68
CA LYS A 170 -3.15 16.79 -4.08
C LYS A 170 -3.33 16.54 -5.58
N SER A 171 -4.40 15.83 -5.92
CA SER A 171 -4.85 15.69 -7.32
C SER A 171 -6.36 15.42 -7.36
N PRO A 172 -7.01 15.63 -8.51
CA PRO A 172 -8.43 15.28 -8.67
C PRO A 172 -8.73 13.79 -8.41
N ALA A 173 -7.77 12.91 -8.66
CA ALA A 173 -7.91 11.48 -8.39
C ALA A 173 -7.86 11.20 -6.87
N VAL A 174 -6.97 11.87 -6.13
CA VAL A 174 -6.93 11.80 -4.66
C VAL A 174 -8.22 12.36 -4.06
N ASP A 175 -8.71 13.50 -4.54
CA ASP A 175 -9.97 14.10 -4.04
C ASP A 175 -11.16 13.12 -4.24
N ARG A 176 -11.26 12.44 -5.40
CA ARG A 176 -12.27 11.40 -5.62
C ARG A 176 -12.10 10.19 -4.70
N LEU A 177 -10.87 9.70 -4.54
CA LEU A 177 -10.57 8.59 -3.63
C LEU A 177 -11.06 8.88 -2.22
N LEU A 178 -10.78 10.08 -1.70
CA LEU A 178 -11.22 10.53 -0.36
C LEU A 178 -12.74 10.69 -0.25
N HIS A 179 -13.41 11.02 -1.35
CA HIS A 179 -14.86 11.11 -1.42
C HIS A 179 -15.53 9.73 -1.44
N ASP A 180 -14.94 8.75 -2.12
CA ASP A 180 -15.57 7.45 -2.35
C ASP A 180 -15.32 6.45 -1.20
N ALA A 181 -14.22 6.58 -0.47
CA ALA A 181 -13.85 5.67 0.60
C ALA A 181 -14.75 5.80 1.85
N GLU A 182 -15.15 4.66 2.42
CA GLU A 182 -15.81 4.56 3.73
C GLU A 182 -14.82 4.26 4.85
N CYS A 183 -13.74 3.55 4.52
CA CYS A 183 -12.57 3.36 5.36
C CYS A 183 -11.32 3.77 4.58
N LEU A 184 -10.43 4.53 5.21
CA LEU A 184 -9.28 5.13 4.56
C LEU A 184 -8.00 4.80 5.32
N PHE A 185 -7.05 4.19 4.64
CA PHE A 185 -5.66 4.10 5.04
C PHE A 185 -4.84 5.05 4.16
N PHE A 186 -4.22 6.05 4.76
CA PHE A 186 -3.55 7.13 4.02
C PHE A 186 -2.11 7.34 4.48
N ASP A 187 -1.31 7.86 3.59
CA ASP A 187 0.10 8.21 3.78
C ASP A 187 0.31 9.09 5.02
N GLY A 188 1.08 8.61 5.94
CA GLY A 188 1.47 9.29 7.18
C GLY A 188 2.99 9.43 7.32
N THR A 189 3.75 9.31 6.24
CA THR A 189 5.21 9.16 6.26
C THR A 189 5.89 10.30 7.01
N PHE A 190 5.60 11.55 6.68
CA PHE A 190 6.22 12.72 7.29
C PHE A 190 5.20 13.71 7.84
N TRP A 191 5.56 14.33 8.96
CA TRP A 191 4.81 15.48 9.49
C TRP A 191 5.14 16.78 8.76
N ALA A 192 6.42 17.06 8.56
CA ALA A 192 6.91 18.27 7.91
C ALA A 192 7.73 17.95 6.67
N ASP A 193 7.74 18.89 5.71
CA ASP A 193 8.48 18.72 4.46
C ASP A 193 9.99 18.64 4.69
N ASP A 194 10.51 19.42 5.63
CA ASP A 194 11.91 19.50 6.00
C ASP A 194 12.31 18.58 7.17
N GLU A 195 11.52 17.55 7.46
CA GLU A 195 11.70 16.70 8.65
C GLU A 195 13.11 16.06 8.70
N LEU A 196 13.57 15.43 7.63
CA LEU A 196 14.89 14.82 7.58
C LEU A 196 16.03 15.85 7.59
N PRO A 197 15.99 16.91 6.75
CA PRO A 197 16.99 17.99 6.81
C PRO A 197 17.13 18.62 8.19
N ARG A 198 16.03 18.93 8.86
CA ARG A 198 16.02 19.53 10.20
C ARG A 198 16.64 18.61 11.25
N LEU A 199 16.53 17.31 11.10
CA LEU A 199 17.13 16.31 11.99
C LEU A 199 18.57 15.95 11.62
N GLY A 200 19.11 16.49 10.52
CA GLY A 200 20.47 16.15 10.04
C GLY A 200 20.56 14.74 9.47
N LEU A 201 19.44 14.13 9.06
CA LEU A 201 19.37 12.76 8.57
C LEU A 201 19.36 12.64 7.02
N GLY A 202 19.55 13.75 6.33
CA GLY A 202 19.60 13.81 4.88
C GLY A 202 19.21 15.19 4.35
N SER A 203 19.29 15.37 3.03
CA SER A 203 18.98 16.64 2.36
C SER A 203 17.62 16.61 1.63
N ARG A 204 16.97 15.47 1.48
CA ARG A 204 15.73 15.33 0.72
C ARG A 204 14.53 15.78 1.57
N ALA A 205 13.68 16.61 0.97
CA ALA A 205 12.38 16.94 1.53
C ALA A 205 11.38 15.78 1.35
N ALA A 206 10.30 15.77 2.13
CA ALA A 206 9.25 14.76 2.00
C ALA A 206 8.66 14.73 0.58
N ARG A 207 8.45 15.91 -0.03
CA ARG A 207 7.94 16.04 -1.40
C ARG A 207 8.92 15.51 -2.45
N ASP A 208 10.24 15.63 -2.23
CA ASP A 208 11.26 15.04 -3.09
C ASP A 208 11.21 13.50 -3.09
N MET A 209 10.65 12.93 -2.03
CA MET A 209 10.42 11.50 -1.85
C MET A 209 9.00 11.07 -2.22
N ALA A 210 8.21 11.99 -2.82
CA ALA A 210 6.82 11.80 -3.21
C ALA A 210 5.88 11.47 -2.03
N HIS A 211 6.10 12.10 -0.88
CA HIS A 211 5.20 12.06 0.27
C HIS A 211 4.64 13.44 0.57
N TRP A 212 3.31 13.51 0.73
CA TRP A 212 2.62 14.73 1.10
C TRP A 212 2.66 14.90 2.62
N PRO A 213 3.37 15.92 3.16
CA PRO A 213 3.47 16.12 4.59
C PRO A 213 2.09 16.28 5.24
N LEU A 214 1.94 15.78 6.46
CA LEU A 214 0.68 15.88 7.21
C LEU A 214 0.41 17.31 7.68
N GLY A 215 1.43 17.98 8.20
CA GLY A 215 1.34 19.33 8.76
C GLY A 215 1.67 20.44 7.76
N GLY A 216 1.61 21.68 8.27
CA GLY A 216 1.87 22.88 7.48
C GLY A 216 0.63 23.43 6.76
N ILE A 217 0.81 24.58 6.07
CA ILE A 217 -0.30 25.30 5.40
C ILE A 217 -0.95 24.41 4.31
N ASP A 218 -0.14 23.68 3.55
CA ASP A 218 -0.58 22.82 2.47
C ASP A 218 -0.49 21.33 2.86
N GLY A 219 -0.63 21.02 4.15
CA GLY A 219 -0.55 19.66 4.67
C GLY A 219 -1.77 18.81 4.30
N SER A 220 -1.58 17.49 4.30
CA SER A 220 -2.64 16.52 3.97
C SER A 220 -3.65 16.33 5.11
N LEU A 221 -3.30 16.59 6.37
CA LEU A 221 -4.15 16.34 7.53
C LEU A 221 -5.55 16.98 7.42
N PRO A 222 -5.70 18.29 7.06
CA PRO A 222 -7.02 18.90 6.91
C PRO A 222 -7.85 18.30 5.75
N VAL A 223 -7.18 17.76 4.74
CA VAL A 223 -7.84 17.13 3.58
C VAL A 223 -8.35 15.74 3.97
N ILE A 224 -7.53 14.93 4.66
CA ILE A 224 -7.91 13.63 5.22
C ILE A 224 -9.07 13.79 6.22
N GLN A 225 -9.04 14.83 7.05
CA GLN A 225 -10.10 15.12 8.03
C GLN A 225 -11.47 15.32 7.35
N LYS A 226 -11.48 15.90 6.15
CA LYS A 226 -12.70 16.17 5.36
C LYS A 226 -13.14 14.99 4.50
N ALA A 227 -12.37 13.90 4.44
CA ALA A 227 -12.74 12.71 3.70
C ALA A 227 -14.08 12.16 4.20
N LYS A 228 -14.88 11.57 3.29
CA LYS A 228 -16.15 10.92 3.60
C LYS A 228 -15.99 9.76 4.59
N ALA A 229 -14.84 9.09 4.56
CA ALA A 229 -14.54 7.94 5.40
C ALA A 229 -14.84 8.20 6.87
N THR A 230 -15.58 7.30 7.50
CA THR A 230 -15.85 7.34 8.95
C THR A 230 -14.68 6.82 9.77
N ARG A 231 -13.85 5.95 9.18
CA ARG A 231 -12.63 5.39 9.75
C ARG A 231 -11.44 5.85 8.92
N ARG A 232 -10.50 6.53 9.54
CA ARG A 232 -9.31 7.10 8.89
C ARG A 232 -8.08 6.70 9.66
N PHE A 233 -7.11 6.12 8.95
CA PHE A 233 -5.87 5.61 9.53
C PHE A 233 -4.67 6.19 8.77
N LEU A 234 -3.66 6.62 9.51
CA LEU A 234 -2.33 6.91 8.96
C LEU A 234 -1.50 5.65 8.98
N ILE A 235 -0.84 5.39 7.86
CA ILE A 235 0.05 4.24 7.63
C ILE A 235 1.37 4.72 7.02
N HIS A 236 2.31 3.82 6.79
CA HIS A 236 3.59 4.12 6.13
C HIS A 236 4.36 5.24 6.86
N ILE A 237 4.41 5.17 8.18
CA ILE A 237 4.93 6.25 9.02
C ILE A 237 6.43 6.09 9.18
N ASN A 238 7.20 7.12 8.81
CA ASN A 238 8.63 7.13 9.05
C ASN A 238 8.93 7.23 10.56
N ASN A 239 10.01 6.59 11.00
CA ASN A 239 10.43 6.56 12.40
C ASN A 239 10.81 7.93 12.97
N THR A 240 11.04 8.92 12.10
CA THR A 240 11.32 10.30 12.49
C THR A 240 10.05 11.11 12.75
N ASN A 241 8.89 10.62 12.28
CA ASN A 241 7.64 11.37 12.37
C ASN A 241 7.20 11.53 13.84
N PRO A 242 7.05 12.78 14.34
CA PRO A 242 6.69 13.05 15.73
C PRO A 242 5.33 12.48 16.14
N ILE A 243 4.44 12.11 15.19
CA ILE A 243 3.15 11.49 15.54
C ILE A 243 3.30 10.14 16.22
N LEU A 244 4.47 9.48 16.14
CA LEU A 244 4.75 8.23 16.85
C LEU A 244 4.91 8.42 18.36
N ARG A 245 5.18 9.63 18.82
CA ARG A 245 5.27 9.97 20.24
C ARG A 245 3.89 10.34 20.76
N GLU A 246 3.42 9.63 21.78
CA GLU A 246 2.08 9.83 22.34
C GLU A 246 1.87 11.23 22.96
N ASP A 247 2.93 11.82 23.47
CA ASP A 247 2.96 13.15 24.13
C ASP A 247 3.18 14.31 23.17
N SER A 248 3.39 14.06 21.86
CA SER A 248 3.68 15.12 20.88
C SER A 248 2.45 15.97 20.55
N PHE A 249 2.70 17.22 20.21
CA PHE A 249 1.68 18.14 19.72
C PHE A 249 1.05 17.64 18.41
N GLU A 250 1.89 17.08 17.54
CA GLU A 250 1.48 16.50 16.24
C GLU A 250 0.53 15.32 16.43
N ARG A 251 0.81 14.44 17.41
CA ARG A 251 -0.08 13.33 17.77
C ARG A 251 -1.44 13.83 18.25
N GLN A 252 -1.45 14.89 19.04
CA GLN A 252 -2.69 15.50 19.52
C GLN A 252 -3.52 16.08 18.36
N GLN A 253 -2.88 16.73 17.37
CA GLN A 253 -3.58 17.22 16.18
C GLN A 253 -4.22 16.10 15.36
N VAL A 254 -3.51 14.98 15.14
CA VAL A 254 -4.05 13.79 14.48
C VAL A 254 -5.28 13.28 15.22
N SER A 255 -5.22 13.19 16.54
CA SER A 255 -6.32 12.75 17.39
C SER A 255 -7.53 13.70 17.33
N GLN A 256 -7.29 15.02 17.39
CA GLN A 256 -8.33 16.05 17.26
C GLN A 256 -9.01 16.01 15.88
N ALA A 257 -8.27 15.62 14.83
CA ALA A 257 -8.80 15.40 13.49
C ALA A 257 -9.63 14.10 13.37
N ARG A 258 -9.74 13.30 14.46
CA ARG A 258 -10.39 11.98 14.49
C ARG A 258 -9.77 11.01 13.48
N ILE A 259 -8.46 11.05 13.38
CA ILE A 259 -7.65 10.14 12.57
C ILE A 259 -6.86 9.25 13.53
N GLN A 260 -6.74 7.98 13.23
CA GLN A 260 -6.00 7.02 14.03
C GLN A 260 -4.63 6.73 13.38
N ILE A 261 -3.68 6.30 14.17
CA ILE A 261 -2.43 5.76 13.68
C ILE A 261 -2.57 4.24 13.66
N ALA A 262 -2.37 3.62 12.51
CA ALA A 262 -2.40 2.17 12.39
C ALA A 262 -1.23 1.54 13.16
N TYR A 263 -1.43 0.32 13.61
CA TYR A 263 -0.45 -0.47 14.34
C TYR A 263 -0.51 -1.93 13.88
N ASP A 264 0.55 -2.68 14.16
CA ASP A 264 0.61 -4.10 13.77
C ASP A 264 -0.50 -4.89 14.48
N GLY A 265 -1.26 -5.66 13.70
CA GLY A 265 -2.41 -6.43 14.20
C GLY A 265 -3.71 -5.63 14.31
N LEU A 266 -3.78 -4.39 13.77
CA LEU A 266 -5.04 -3.67 13.67
C LEU A 266 -6.02 -4.41 12.75
N GLU A 267 -7.20 -4.76 13.26
CA GLU A 267 -8.29 -5.35 12.49
C GLU A 267 -9.43 -4.35 12.32
N VAL A 268 -9.92 -4.22 11.09
CA VAL A 268 -11.02 -3.31 10.73
C VAL A 268 -12.07 -4.07 9.93
N PHE A 269 -13.29 -4.09 10.43
CA PHE A 269 -14.46 -4.64 9.73
C PHE A 269 -15.25 -3.48 9.13
N VAL A 270 -15.56 -3.54 7.83
CA VAL A 270 -16.22 -2.46 7.07
C VAL A 270 -17.51 -2.97 6.45
#